data_ea66cce20c05bc433d7b5749812118a3
#
_entry.id   ea66cce20c05bc433d7b5749812118a3
#
_cell.length_a   1.000
_cell.length_b   1.000
_cell.length_c   1.000
_cell.angle_alpha   90.00
_cell.angle_beta   90.00
_cell.angle_gamma   90.00
#
_symmetry.space_group_name_H-M   'P 1'
#
loop_
_entity.id
_entity.type
_entity.pdbx_description
1 polymer ?
#
loop_
_entity_poly.entity_id
_entity_poly.type
_entity_poly.pdbx_seq_one_letter_code
_entity_poly.pdbx_strand_id
1 'polypeptide(L)'
;MAPVAISSLSYVRVHPPAVCTATDIAVRLGMTELGDREKVMSLDEGFARKALAAITTLAEDALDAMKVSAGDVDVILVGGGSIILPEKLSGARSVAKPAEGGVANAIGSAISKVSGTCEKLVDYNELPREQALEQLKAEAVELAVQAGAVRETVEIIDVEDVPLQYYPGNTCRVKIKAAGDLA
;
A
#
# COMPACT_ATOMS: atom_id res chain seq x y z
N MET A 1 8.02 15.09 -13.05
CA MET A 1 7.60 13.76 -13.53
C MET A 1 6.09 13.78 -13.63
N ALA A 2 5.49 13.66 -14.81
CA ALA A 2 4.04 13.66 -14.96
C ALA A 2 3.46 12.39 -14.33
N PRO A 3 2.32 12.45 -13.62
CA PRO A 3 1.72 11.29 -13.00
C PRO A 3 1.29 10.28 -14.08
N VAL A 4 1.78 9.07 -13.98
CA VAL A 4 1.51 7.94 -14.88
C VAL A 4 0.01 7.55 -14.90
N ALA A 5 -0.78 8.07 -13.99
CA ALA A 5 -2.21 7.77 -13.85
C ALA A 5 -3.09 8.29 -15.01
N ILE A 6 -2.60 9.23 -15.84
CA ILE A 6 -3.41 9.82 -16.91
C ILE A 6 -3.42 8.95 -18.17
N SER A 7 -2.44 8.06 -18.36
CA SER A 7 -2.36 7.22 -19.54
C SER A 7 -3.39 6.07 -19.57
N SER A 8 -3.93 5.66 -18.44
CA SER A 8 -4.96 4.60 -18.39
C SER A 8 -6.37 5.10 -18.76
N LEU A 9 -6.61 6.41 -18.68
CA LEU A 9 -7.90 7.01 -19.05
C LEU A 9 -8.12 7.10 -20.56
N SER A 10 -7.06 6.96 -21.37
CA SER A 10 -7.16 6.96 -22.83
C SER A 10 -7.68 5.62 -23.40
N TYR A 11 -7.86 4.59 -22.59
CA TYR A 11 -8.32 3.28 -23.03
C TYR A 11 -9.83 3.06 -22.96
N VAL A 12 -10.63 4.08 -22.70
CA VAL A 12 -12.07 3.97 -22.87
C VAL A 12 -12.36 3.73 -24.35
N ARG A 13 -12.44 2.47 -24.73
CA ARG A 13 -12.82 1.87 -26.02
C ARG A 13 -12.39 2.67 -27.26
N VAL A 14 -11.13 2.50 -27.70
CA VAL A 14 -10.65 3.15 -28.95
C VAL A 14 -10.60 2.19 -30.15
N HIS A 15 -10.58 0.86 -29.95
CA HIS A 15 -10.57 -0.11 -31.08
C HIS A 15 -11.28 -1.43 -30.73
N PRO A 16 -12.01 -2.07 -31.70
CA PRO A 16 -12.50 -3.45 -31.56
C PRO A 16 -11.35 -4.46 -31.87
N PRO A 17 -11.28 -5.60 -31.16
CA PRO A 17 -12.11 -6.01 -30.03
C PRO A 17 -11.59 -5.39 -28.72
N ALA A 18 -12.25 -4.33 -28.28
CA ALA A 18 -11.85 -3.63 -27.07
C ALA A 18 -12.14 -4.48 -25.84
N VAL A 19 -11.14 -4.61 -24.98
CA VAL A 19 -11.30 -5.19 -23.66
C VAL A 19 -12.17 -4.24 -22.83
N CYS A 20 -13.31 -4.72 -22.31
CA CYS A 20 -14.13 -3.96 -21.39
C CYS A 20 -13.40 -3.85 -20.06
N THR A 21 -13.25 -2.63 -19.56
CA THR A 21 -12.56 -2.36 -18.30
C THR A 21 -13.55 -2.04 -17.18
N ALA A 22 -13.10 -2.12 -15.93
CA ALA A 22 -13.89 -1.70 -14.77
C ALA A 22 -14.32 -0.22 -14.86
N THR A 23 -13.48 0.63 -15.47
CA THR A 23 -13.81 2.04 -15.73
C THR A 23 -14.97 2.16 -16.72
N ASP A 24 -15.00 1.37 -17.81
CA ASP A 24 -16.11 1.37 -18.78
C ASP A 24 -17.44 1.01 -18.10
N ILE A 25 -17.41 0.04 -17.19
CA ILE A 25 -18.58 -0.37 -16.39
C ILE A 25 -19.05 0.79 -15.51
N ALA A 26 -18.12 1.45 -14.80
CA ALA A 26 -18.44 2.56 -13.91
C ALA A 26 -19.05 3.75 -14.68
N VAL A 27 -18.47 4.12 -15.83
CA VAL A 27 -18.99 5.20 -16.71
C VAL A 27 -20.36 4.81 -17.31
N ARG A 28 -20.51 3.56 -17.78
CA ARG A 28 -21.78 3.05 -18.34
C ARG A 28 -22.93 3.13 -17.34
N LEU A 29 -22.62 2.82 -16.06
CA LEU A 29 -23.60 2.85 -14.97
C LEU A 29 -23.76 4.23 -14.33
N GLY A 30 -23.03 5.25 -14.80
CA GLY A 30 -23.13 6.61 -14.26
C GLY A 30 -22.51 6.79 -12.88
N MET A 31 -21.60 5.92 -12.47
CA MET A 31 -20.91 6.00 -11.16
C MET A 31 -19.80 7.06 -11.17
N THR A 32 -19.31 7.42 -12.35
CA THR A 32 -18.25 8.41 -12.54
C THR A 32 -18.37 9.07 -13.92
N GLU A 33 -17.84 10.28 -14.05
CA GLU A 33 -17.72 11.02 -15.30
C GLU A 33 -16.25 11.02 -15.74
N LEU A 34 -15.84 9.96 -16.46
CA LEU A 34 -14.48 9.80 -16.97
C LEU A 34 -14.51 9.47 -18.46
N GLY A 35 -13.67 10.16 -19.24
CA GLY A 35 -13.56 9.93 -20.67
C GLY A 35 -14.82 10.28 -21.45
N ASP A 36 -15.05 9.59 -22.57
CA ASP A 36 -16.18 9.83 -23.46
C ASP A 36 -17.30 8.80 -23.19
N ARG A 37 -18.35 9.25 -22.53
CA ARG A 37 -19.50 8.42 -22.15
C ARG A 37 -20.21 7.79 -23.35
N GLU A 38 -20.24 8.47 -24.51
CA GLU A 38 -20.93 7.96 -25.69
C GLU A 38 -20.33 6.65 -26.19
N LYS A 39 -19.02 6.49 -26.04
CA LYS A 39 -18.28 5.28 -26.45
C LYS A 39 -18.66 4.02 -25.69
N VAL A 40 -19.16 4.17 -24.46
CA VAL A 40 -19.57 3.03 -23.61
C VAL A 40 -21.07 2.79 -23.62
N MET A 41 -21.87 3.65 -24.27
CA MET A 41 -23.32 3.49 -24.32
C MET A 41 -23.77 2.22 -25.07
N SER A 42 -22.95 1.68 -25.98
CA SER A 42 -23.20 0.40 -26.65
C SER A 42 -23.00 -0.81 -25.75
N LEU A 43 -22.39 -0.65 -24.55
CA LEU A 43 -22.23 -1.73 -23.59
C LEU A 43 -23.59 -2.08 -22.98
N ASP A 44 -23.95 -3.37 -23.00
CA ASP A 44 -25.19 -3.86 -22.40
C ASP A 44 -25.24 -3.53 -20.90
N GLU A 45 -26.31 -2.90 -20.46
CA GLU A 45 -26.44 -2.46 -19.06
C GLU A 45 -26.60 -3.64 -18.10
N GLY A 46 -27.29 -4.71 -18.56
CA GLY A 46 -27.45 -5.94 -17.79
C GLY A 46 -26.10 -6.62 -17.55
N PHE A 47 -25.25 -6.65 -18.56
CA PHE A 47 -23.86 -7.12 -18.42
C PHE A 47 -23.08 -6.22 -17.45
N ALA A 48 -23.14 -4.91 -17.60
CA ALA A 48 -22.42 -3.98 -16.73
C ALA A 48 -22.82 -4.13 -15.25
N ARG A 49 -24.12 -4.30 -14.96
CA ARG A 49 -24.64 -4.55 -13.61
C ARG A 49 -24.16 -5.89 -13.03
N LYS A 50 -24.14 -6.96 -13.84
CA LYS A 50 -23.62 -8.27 -13.42
C LYS A 50 -22.13 -8.22 -13.14
N ALA A 51 -21.37 -7.54 -13.98
CA ALA A 51 -19.95 -7.36 -13.79
C ALA A 51 -19.64 -6.54 -12.51
N LEU A 52 -20.39 -5.46 -12.26
CA LEU A 52 -20.28 -4.69 -11.02
C LEU A 52 -20.57 -5.56 -9.79
N ALA A 53 -21.63 -6.37 -9.82
CA ALA A 53 -21.96 -7.28 -8.73
C ALA A 53 -20.83 -8.29 -8.47
N ALA A 54 -20.24 -8.87 -9.51
CA ALA A 54 -19.12 -9.79 -9.39
C ALA A 54 -17.87 -9.10 -8.77
N ILE A 55 -17.55 -7.86 -9.19
CA ILE A 55 -16.46 -7.07 -8.63
C ILE A 55 -16.72 -6.78 -7.14
N THR A 56 -17.95 -6.43 -6.80
CA THR A 56 -18.34 -6.17 -5.40
C THR A 56 -18.18 -7.43 -4.55
N THR A 57 -18.64 -8.59 -5.02
CA THR A 57 -18.46 -9.86 -4.31
C THR A 57 -16.99 -10.19 -4.09
N LEU A 58 -16.14 -10.03 -5.12
CA LEU A 58 -14.69 -10.23 -4.97
C LEU A 58 -14.07 -9.31 -3.92
N ALA A 59 -14.53 -8.06 -3.83
CA ALA A 59 -14.05 -7.13 -2.81
C ALA A 59 -14.52 -7.53 -1.40
N GLU A 60 -15.77 -7.99 -1.27
CA GLU A 60 -16.33 -8.49 -0.01
C GLU A 60 -15.63 -9.77 0.47
N ASP A 61 -15.35 -10.71 -0.44
CA ASP A 61 -14.58 -11.92 -0.14
C ASP A 61 -13.15 -11.59 0.32
N ALA A 62 -12.50 -10.64 -0.37
CA ALA A 62 -11.17 -10.17 0.02
C ALA A 62 -11.18 -9.49 1.39
N LEU A 63 -12.20 -8.66 1.67
CA LEU A 63 -12.39 -8.02 2.96
C LEU A 63 -12.55 -9.06 4.07
N ASP A 64 -13.37 -10.08 3.85
CA ASP A 64 -13.59 -11.14 4.83
C ASP A 64 -12.31 -11.95 5.09
N ALA A 65 -11.55 -12.28 4.04
CA ALA A 65 -10.29 -13.00 4.16
C ALA A 65 -9.20 -12.23 4.93
N MET A 66 -9.26 -10.89 4.95
CA MET A 66 -8.29 -10.05 5.65
C MET A 66 -8.67 -9.77 7.12
N LYS A 67 -9.88 -10.10 7.55
CA LYS A 67 -10.30 -9.91 8.94
C LYS A 67 -9.49 -10.80 9.89
N VAL A 68 -9.02 -10.21 10.98
CA VAL A 68 -8.31 -10.93 12.07
C VAL A 68 -9.24 -11.35 13.21
N SER A 69 -10.49 -10.92 13.18
CA SER A 69 -11.53 -11.24 14.17
C SER A 69 -12.91 -11.28 13.53
N ALA A 70 -13.85 -11.98 14.16
CA ALA A 70 -15.25 -11.95 13.77
C ALA A 70 -15.86 -10.54 13.99
N GLY A 71 -16.67 -10.09 13.05
CA GLY A 71 -17.38 -8.82 13.11
C GLY A 71 -17.08 -7.89 11.95
N ASP A 72 -17.87 -6.82 11.87
CA ASP A 72 -17.73 -5.82 10.82
C ASP A 72 -16.59 -4.85 11.13
N VAL A 73 -15.87 -4.43 10.10
CA VAL A 73 -14.72 -3.53 10.19
C VAL A 73 -14.98 -2.21 9.48
N ASP A 74 -14.27 -1.16 9.85
CA ASP A 74 -14.31 0.10 9.14
C ASP A 74 -13.37 0.03 7.93
N VAL A 75 -13.86 0.47 6.76
CA VAL A 75 -13.17 0.39 5.47
C VAL A 75 -12.93 1.78 4.93
N ILE A 76 -11.72 2.05 4.46
CA ILE A 76 -11.38 3.26 3.73
C ILE A 76 -11.02 2.86 2.30
N LEU A 77 -11.78 3.37 1.32
CA LEU A 77 -11.53 3.12 -0.09
C LEU A 77 -10.63 4.20 -0.67
N VAL A 78 -9.45 3.80 -1.13
CA VAL A 78 -8.44 4.69 -1.73
C VAL A 78 -8.00 4.18 -3.10
N GLY A 79 -7.37 5.06 -3.87
CA GLY A 79 -6.92 4.75 -5.23
C GLY A 79 -8.02 4.89 -6.28
N GLY A 80 -7.62 4.87 -7.55
CA GLY A 80 -8.52 5.08 -8.69
C GLY A 80 -9.63 4.03 -8.81
N GLY A 81 -9.41 2.81 -8.31
CA GLY A 81 -10.42 1.73 -8.30
C GLY A 81 -11.58 1.94 -7.32
N SER A 82 -11.45 2.87 -6.37
CA SER A 82 -12.51 3.16 -5.39
C SER A 82 -13.83 3.63 -6.01
N ILE A 83 -13.78 4.14 -7.24
CA ILE A 83 -14.96 4.63 -7.99
C ILE A 83 -15.95 3.51 -8.32
N ILE A 84 -15.48 2.26 -8.48
CA ILE A 84 -16.35 1.14 -8.88
C ILE A 84 -16.97 0.41 -7.69
N LEU A 85 -16.47 0.63 -6.47
CA LEU A 85 -17.01 -0.04 -5.29
C LEU A 85 -18.15 0.79 -4.68
N PRO A 86 -19.23 0.13 -4.20
CA PRO A 86 -20.33 0.80 -3.55
C PRO A 86 -19.94 1.35 -2.16
N GLU A 87 -20.78 2.24 -1.62
CA GLU A 87 -20.62 2.78 -0.26
C GLU A 87 -21.04 1.79 0.84
N LYS A 88 -21.58 0.64 0.45
CA LYS A 88 -21.95 -0.44 1.36
C LYS A 88 -21.34 -1.74 0.87
N LEU A 89 -20.57 -2.38 1.72
CA LEU A 89 -19.95 -3.68 1.48
C LEU A 89 -20.35 -4.63 2.62
N SER A 90 -20.64 -5.88 2.27
CA SER A 90 -20.86 -6.91 3.28
C SER A 90 -19.61 -7.09 4.14
N GLY A 91 -19.79 -7.17 5.44
CA GLY A 91 -18.69 -7.25 6.40
C GLY A 91 -18.00 -5.91 6.72
N ALA A 92 -18.49 -4.80 6.16
CA ALA A 92 -18.05 -3.47 6.53
C ALA A 92 -19.10 -2.79 7.42
N ARG A 93 -18.69 -2.26 8.58
CA ARG A 93 -19.50 -1.42 9.47
C ARG A 93 -19.67 -0.02 8.88
N SER A 94 -18.61 0.53 8.32
CA SER A 94 -18.62 1.80 7.61
C SER A 94 -17.67 1.73 6.41
N VAL A 95 -18.00 2.48 5.36
CA VAL A 95 -17.14 2.66 4.17
C VAL A 95 -16.94 4.15 3.96
N ALA A 96 -15.69 4.60 4.06
CA ALA A 96 -15.30 5.98 3.80
C ALA A 96 -14.58 6.10 2.46
N LYS A 97 -14.93 7.12 1.67
CA LYS A 97 -14.25 7.52 0.43
C LYS A 97 -13.74 8.95 0.62
N PRO A 98 -12.49 9.16 1.09
CA PRO A 98 -11.94 10.49 1.27
C PRO A 98 -11.80 11.21 -0.09
N ALA A 99 -11.93 12.53 -0.08
CA ALA A 99 -11.84 13.36 -1.30
C ALA A 99 -10.50 13.16 -2.03
N GLU A 100 -9.41 13.03 -1.27
CA GLU A 100 -8.05 12.81 -1.78
C GLU A 100 -7.73 11.33 -1.99
N GLY A 101 -8.71 10.44 -1.84
CA GLY A 101 -8.53 8.99 -1.95
C GLY A 101 -7.86 8.55 -3.26
N GLY A 102 -8.14 9.23 -4.37
CA GLY A 102 -7.55 8.96 -5.67
C GLY A 102 -6.03 9.18 -5.73
N VAL A 103 -5.48 10.05 -4.88
CA VAL A 103 -4.06 10.41 -4.82
C VAL A 103 -3.39 9.97 -3.50
N ALA A 104 -4.04 9.11 -2.73
CA ALA A 104 -3.56 8.66 -1.42
C ALA A 104 -2.13 8.09 -1.47
N ASN A 105 -1.77 7.36 -2.54
CA ASN A 105 -0.42 6.84 -2.74
C ASN A 105 0.62 7.97 -2.91
N ALA A 106 0.28 9.02 -3.65
CA ALA A 106 1.17 10.16 -3.85
C ALA A 106 1.36 10.94 -2.55
N ILE A 107 0.28 11.14 -1.79
CA ILE A 107 0.34 11.76 -0.45
C ILE A 107 1.19 10.90 0.48
N GLY A 108 0.94 9.59 0.55
CA GLY A 108 1.72 8.66 1.36
C GLY A 108 3.21 8.69 1.01
N SER A 109 3.55 8.76 -0.28
CA SER A 109 4.94 8.88 -0.72
C SER A 109 5.57 10.22 -0.34
N ALA A 110 4.78 11.31 -0.40
CA ALA A 110 5.28 12.65 -0.07
C ALA A 110 5.57 12.84 1.43
N ILE A 111 4.84 12.13 2.30
CA ILE A 111 5.02 12.18 3.76
C ILE A 111 5.81 11.00 4.31
N SER A 112 6.27 10.07 3.44
CA SER A 112 7.03 8.90 3.89
C SER A 112 8.44 9.31 4.32
N LYS A 113 8.90 8.67 5.40
CA LYS A 113 10.28 8.82 5.85
C LYS A 113 11.22 7.92 5.04
N VAL A 114 12.44 8.37 4.85
CA VAL A 114 13.52 7.57 4.29
C VAL A 114 14.10 6.69 5.39
N SER A 115 14.36 5.42 5.10
CA SER A 115 14.87 4.50 6.12
C SER A 115 16.15 3.78 5.70
N GLY A 116 17.00 3.51 6.71
CA GLY A 116 18.12 2.59 6.62
C GLY A 116 17.89 1.39 7.53
N THR A 117 18.27 0.20 7.08
CA THR A 117 18.17 -1.03 7.86
C THR A 117 19.52 -1.71 7.88
N CYS A 118 20.01 -2.02 9.09
CA CYS A 118 21.19 -2.83 9.32
C CYS A 118 20.80 -4.15 9.96
N GLU A 119 21.25 -5.28 9.40
CA GLU A 119 21.00 -6.62 9.93
C GLU A 119 22.31 -7.39 9.97
N LYS A 120 22.67 -7.91 11.15
CA LYS A 120 23.88 -8.72 11.36
C LYS A 120 23.67 -9.84 12.36
N LEU A 121 24.51 -10.87 12.23
CA LEU A 121 24.70 -11.89 13.26
C LEU A 121 25.80 -11.43 14.19
N VAL A 122 25.53 -11.41 15.49
CA VAL A 122 26.45 -10.97 16.53
C VAL A 122 26.58 -12.05 17.59
N ASP A 123 27.79 -12.48 17.90
CA ASP A 123 28.07 -13.31 19.08
C ASP A 123 28.36 -12.39 20.28
N TYR A 124 27.46 -12.40 21.25
CA TYR A 124 27.59 -11.57 22.46
C TYR A 124 28.66 -12.06 23.44
N ASN A 125 29.27 -13.22 23.17
CA ASN A 125 30.49 -13.64 23.89
C ASN A 125 31.73 -12.88 23.41
N GLU A 126 31.76 -12.46 22.13
CA GLU A 126 32.87 -11.69 21.54
C GLU A 126 32.67 -10.19 21.66
N LEU A 127 31.44 -9.71 21.43
CA LEU A 127 31.08 -8.29 21.49
C LEU A 127 29.91 -8.09 22.47
N PRO A 128 30.11 -7.35 23.57
CA PRO A 128 29.03 -7.08 24.53
C PRO A 128 27.79 -6.50 23.84
N ARG A 129 26.60 -6.96 24.22
CA ARG A 129 25.31 -6.59 23.62
C ARG A 129 25.13 -5.10 23.47
N GLU A 130 25.43 -4.32 24.50
CA GLU A 130 25.29 -2.85 24.48
C GLU A 130 26.15 -2.21 23.40
N GLN A 131 27.42 -2.64 23.30
CA GLN A 131 28.35 -2.12 22.29
C GLN A 131 27.92 -2.52 20.88
N ALA A 132 27.46 -3.77 20.70
CA ALA A 132 26.94 -4.23 19.41
C ALA A 132 25.72 -3.40 18.96
N LEU A 133 24.77 -3.20 19.85
CA LEU A 133 23.57 -2.42 19.53
C LEU A 133 23.92 -0.95 19.20
N GLU A 134 24.84 -0.33 19.93
CA GLU A 134 25.28 1.04 19.62
C GLU A 134 25.93 1.16 18.24
N GLN A 135 26.81 0.20 17.88
CA GLN A 135 27.43 0.18 16.56
C GLN A 135 26.40 -0.01 15.44
N LEU A 136 25.44 -0.94 15.62
CA LEU A 136 24.43 -1.23 14.62
C LEU A 136 23.40 -0.09 14.49
N LYS A 137 23.09 0.61 15.59
CA LYS A 137 22.27 1.82 15.54
C LYS A 137 22.95 2.93 14.73
N ALA A 138 24.23 3.18 15.01
CA ALA A 138 25.00 4.16 14.25
C ALA A 138 25.05 3.80 12.76
N GLU A 139 25.25 2.53 12.41
CA GLU A 139 25.25 2.06 11.03
C GLU A 139 23.88 2.23 10.36
N ALA A 140 22.78 1.92 11.06
CA ALA A 140 21.41 2.10 10.53
C ALA A 140 21.11 3.60 10.27
N VAL A 141 21.59 4.50 11.15
CA VAL A 141 21.48 5.95 10.94
C VAL A 141 22.25 6.39 9.70
N GLU A 142 23.50 5.92 9.53
CA GLU A 142 24.29 6.25 8.34
C GLU A 142 23.63 5.73 7.05
N LEU A 143 23.06 4.55 7.07
CA LEU A 143 22.33 4.00 5.92
C LEU A 143 21.08 4.84 5.58
N ALA A 144 20.35 5.34 6.59
CA ALA A 144 19.22 6.24 6.37
C ALA A 144 19.67 7.56 5.73
N VAL A 145 20.76 8.15 6.22
CA VAL A 145 21.35 9.39 5.67
C VAL A 145 21.85 9.18 4.25
N GLN A 146 22.53 8.07 3.96
CA GLN A 146 22.96 7.71 2.60
C GLN A 146 21.78 7.53 1.64
N ALA A 147 20.63 7.08 2.14
CA ALA A 147 19.40 6.96 1.37
C ALA A 147 18.68 8.31 1.16
N GLY A 148 19.18 9.41 1.76
CA GLY A 148 18.64 10.76 1.58
C GLY A 148 17.86 11.31 2.78
N ALA A 149 17.98 10.72 3.96
CA ALA A 149 17.37 11.28 5.17
C ALA A 149 18.18 12.47 5.72
N VAL A 150 17.46 13.49 6.19
CA VAL A 150 18.06 14.58 6.97
C VAL A 150 18.53 14.05 8.32
N ARG A 151 19.85 14.08 8.59
CA ARG A 151 20.50 13.44 9.74
C ARG A 151 19.85 13.77 11.08
N GLU A 152 19.48 15.03 11.28
CA GLU A 152 18.90 15.56 12.53
C GLU A 152 17.49 15.02 12.80
N THR A 153 16.83 14.47 11.79
CA THR A 153 15.48 13.89 11.90
C THR A 153 15.51 12.37 12.02
N VAL A 154 16.70 11.75 11.91
CA VAL A 154 16.80 10.29 11.93
C VAL A 154 16.63 9.75 13.34
N GLU A 155 15.67 8.87 13.51
CA GLU A 155 15.37 8.16 14.75
C GLU A 155 15.43 6.65 14.54
N ILE A 156 15.79 5.91 15.59
CA ILE A 156 15.68 4.44 15.60
C ILE A 156 14.22 4.09 15.80
N ILE A 157 13.62 3.41 14.82
CA ILE A 157 12.18 3.07 14.82
C ILE A 157 11.92 1.61 15.16
N ASP A 158 12.92 0.74 15.00
CA ASP A 158 12.77 -0.67 15.31
C ASP A 158 14.11 -1.31 15.68
N VAL A 159 14.10 -2.22 16.66
CA VAL A 159 15.25 -3.02 17.12
C VAL A 159 14.77 -4.44 17.37
N GLU A 160 15.08 -5.34 16.45
CA GLU A 160 14.87 -6.77 16.61
C GLU A 160 16.19 -7.42 17.09
N ASP A 161 16.13 -8.19 18.16
CA ASP A 161 17.27 -8.91 18.73
C ASP A 161 16.82 -10.35 19.04
N VAL A 162 17.10 -11.26 18.12
CA VAL A 162 16.56 -12.63 18.14
C VAL A 162 17.68 -13.64 18.32
N PRO A 163 17.72 -14.39 19.45
CA PRO A 163 18.72 -15.44 19.66
C PRO A 163 18.52 -16.60 18.69
N LEU A 164 19.63 -17.13 18.17
CA LEU A 164 19.65 -18.25 17.23
C LEU A 164 19.97 -19.56 17.95
N GLN A 165 18.96 -20.40 18.19
CA GLN A 165 19.06 -21.63 19.00
C GLN A 165 20.04 -22.69 18.46
N TYR A 166 20.33 -22.69 17.16
CA TYR A 166 21.17 -23.67 16.50
C TYR A 166 22.52 -23.12 16.02
N TYR A 167 22.90 -21.94 16.50
CA TYR A 167 24.17 -21.29 16.16
C TYR A 167 25.16 -21.43 17.33
N PRO A 168 26.46 -21.62 17.05
CA PRO A 168 27.49 -21.71 18.13
C PRO A 168 27.54 -20.37 18.91
N GLY A 169 27.84 -20.48 20.20
CA GLY A 169 28.02 -19.32 21.07
C GLY A 169 26.68 -18.68 21.50
N ASN A 170 26.73 -17.42 21.86
CA ASN A 170 25.56 -16.59 22.19
C ASN A 170 25.20 -15.70 21.01
N THR A 171 24.98 -16.34 19.85
CA THR A 171 24.75 -15.62 18.60
C THR A 171 23.28 -15.19 18.44
N CYS A 172 23.08 -13.90 18.19
CA CYS A 172 21.80 -13.30 17.92
C CYS A 172 21.76 -12.70 16.51
N ARG A 173 20.58 -12.74 15.87
CA ARG A 173 20.29 -11.95 14.70
C ARG A 173 19.75 -10.60 15.18
N VAL A 174 20.53 -9.56 14.94
CA VAL A 174 20.17 -8.20 15.30
C VAL A 174 19.82 -7.43 14.03
N LYS A 175 18.62 -6.88 14.01
CA LYS A 175 18.15 -6.02 12.93
C LYS A 175 17.68 -4.69 13.51
N ILE A 176 18.23 -3.61 13.00
CA ILE A 176 17.92 -2.25 13.45
C ILE A 176 17.45 -1.45 12.24
N LYS A 177 16.37 -0.72 12.42
CA LYS A 177 15.83 0.20 11.43
C LYS A 177 15.82 1.63 11.97
N ALA A 178 16.39 2.52 11.19
CA ALA A 178 16.35 3.96 11.42
C ALA A 178 15.55 4.64 10.31
N ALA A 179 14.84 5.73 10.60
CA ALA A 179 14.12 6.50 9.59
C ALA A 179 14.14 8.00 9.94
N GLY A 180 14.20 8.82 8.89
CA GLY A 180 14.18 10.28 8.98
C GLY A 180 13.47 10.92 7.81
N ASP A 181 13.26 12.22 7.87
CA ASP A 181 12.61 12.98 6.81
C ASP A 181 13.50 13.05 5.56
N LEU A 182 12.91 13.06 4.39
CA LEU A 182 13.64 13.20 3.12
C LEU A 182 14.25 14.61 3.04
N ALA A 183 15.53 14.70 2.61
CA ALA A 183 16.25 15.95 2.41
C ALA A 183 15.72 16.77 1.21
#